data_572e7269dd5ffc95e51eafa945124b48
#
_entry.id   572e7269dd5ffc95e51eafa945124b48
#
_cell.length_a   1.000
_cell.length_b   1.000
_cell.length_c   1.000
_cell.angle_alpha   90.00
_cell.angle_beta   90.00
_cell.angle_gamma   90.00
#
_symmetry.space_group_name_H-M   'P 1'
#
loop_
_entity.id
_entity.type
_entity.pdbx_description
1 polymer ?
#
loop_
_entity_poly.entity_id
_entity_poly.type
_entity_poly.pdbx_seq_one_letter_code
_entity_poly.pdbx_strand_id
1 'polypeptide(L)'
;MPQIIRGKKLKRLKGSEADLDYKEGQRRPRKFRTRKYDRYKRIRLFSYTSVLLMAVFTLAAILAVHHYWLYPGRIERDSISSPGRGSDYIILSWDETQNTDVYKVWVKERDMSPKTDEPVDDGLDEDGQAGKSREVEIDDTWMAFETNVPEITVKDLKENTSYSFIVRADNADREGIPTGVRNFRTKKPQTIDVIKTVTKFSFSEPFKLYAAAETDVMYESSDTDVAVIDPETDEIKIVGAGDAEITVSAKSNVEYEGAQEVVELKVIESTPVSAGGASAHIIYHLDSDNCEVVKRITGAGGAVIPQGLGYTGDKYIVAYGMGSPNRIISFDVDGDGKDVSVPKVSMGHPNGFTYADENGRCYCVRGWTTKAYTYEPTSNSYGTVNLAYGGSGVGYDRKEKLLYACSRTNMVAYDISDGYSVKYRCGVVKHSGKTYTQDCGGHAGIMFRCLSGGSKHGTNYIDLYHMPTGRYLGTISCDLSEVESCIIDKDGFLEILANNSSSTDYIWKTEINVDTLGEGI
;
A
#
# COMPACT_ATOMS: atom_id res chain seq x y z
N MET A 1 22.54 41.15 -23.62
CA MET A 1 23.70 41.99 -24.00
C MET A 1 24.49 41.26 -25.05
N PRO A 2 24.71 41.81 -26.21
CA PRO A 2 25.39 41.18 -27.33
C PRO A 2 26.87 41.57 -27.35
N GLN A 3 27.70 40.69 -27.83
CA GLN A 3 29.03 41.10 -28.26
C GLN A 3 29.28 40.77 -29.73
N ILE A 4 29.49 41.85 -30.41
CA ILE A 4 29.96 42.07 -31.79
C ILE A 4 31.48 41.84 -31.81
N ILE A 5 32.00 41.12 -32.83
CA ILE A 5 33.38 41.34 -33.33
C ILE A 5 33.36 41.28 -34.87
N ARG A 6 33.60 42.39 -35.46
CA ARG A 6 34.30 42.84 -36.68
C ARG A 6 35.49 41.93 -37.00
N GLY A 7 35.86 41.58 -38.24
CA GLY A 7 36.05 42.40 -39.41
C GLY A 7 37.52 42.25 -39.84
N LYS A 8 37.80 42.10 -41.12
CA LYS A 8 39.04 42.51 -41.82
C LYS A 8 39.14 41.70 -43.14
N LYS A 9 39.35 42.23 -44.20
CA LYS A 9 40.06 43.27 -44.92
C LYS A 9 40.55 42.69 -46.25
N LEU A 10 40.21 43.38 -47.31
CA LEU A 10 40.78 43.29 -48.66
C LEU A 10 42.33 43.18 -48.68
N LYS A 11 42.83 42.47 -49.66
CA LYS A 11 44.10 42.81 -50.29
C LYS A 11 44.04 42.65 -51.81
N ARG A 12 44.25 43.79 -52.44
CA ARG A 12 44.50 44.05 -53.85
C ARG A 12 46.02 43.87 -54.10
N LEU A 13 46.41 43.22 -55.18
CA LEU A 13 47.72 43.42 -55.75
C LEU A 13 47.63 43.47 -57.25
N LYS A 14 48.31 44.48 -57.71
CA LYS A 14 48.60 44.96 -59.05
C LYS A 14 49.63 44.12 -59.78
N GLY A 15 49.52 44.12 -61.10
CA GLY A 15 50.52 44.65 -61.99
C GLY A 15 51.40 43.60 -62.66
N SER A 16 51.47 43.58 -63.93
CA SER A 16 52.49 44.25 -64.67
C SER A 16 52.38 43.96 -66.18
N GLU A 17 52.66 44.98 -66.83
CA GLU A 17 52.86 45.15 -68.31
C GLU A 17 53.98 44.34 -68.89
N ALA A 18 53.94 44.35 -70.23
CA ALA A 18 55.02 44.23 -71.28
C ALA A 18 54.88 42.86 -72.04
N ASP A 19 55.05 42.76 -73.34
CA ASP A 19 55.57 43.71 -74.35
C ASP A 19 55.17 43.23 -75.77
N LEU A 20 55.19 44.17 -76.63
CA LEU A 20 55.01 44.14 -78.08
C LEU A 20 55.88 43.01 -78.76
N ASP A 21 55.33 42.35 -79.76
CA ASP A 21 56.08 42.21 -81.00
C ASP A 21 55.15 42.12 -82.26
N TYR A 22 55.55 42.82 -83.23
CA TYR A 22 54.96 43.12 -84.51
C TYR A 22 55.45 42.18 -85.57
N LYS A 23 54.58 41.41 -86.30
CA LYS A 23 54.93 40.96 -87.68
C LYS A 23 53.69 40.93 -88.57
N GLU A 24 53.88 41.67 -89.59
CA GLU A 24 53.05 41.89 -90.75
C GLU A 24 52.85 40.60 -91.62
N GLY A 25 51.67 40.49 -92.22
CA GLY A 25 51.54 39.86 -93.51
C GLY A 25 50.65 38.70 -93.71
N GLN A 26 49.52 38.90 -94.20
CA GLN A 26 48.82 38.30 -95.36
C GLN A 26 47.33 38.28 -95.20
N ARG A 27 46.64 39.04 -95.98
CA ARG A 27 45.20 39.07 -96.18
C ARG A 27 44.78 37.83 -96.97
N ARG A 28 43.79 37.09 -96.41
CA ARG A 28 42.88 36.18 -97.17
C ARG A 28 41.37 36.46 -96.74
N PRO A 29 40.44 36.24 -97.64
CA PRO A 29 39.14 36.90 -97.64
C PRO A 29 38.14 36.40 -96.63
N ARG A 30 37.33 37.31 -96.18
CA ARG A 30 36.20 37.10 -95.28
C ARG A 30 35.16 36.13 -95.85
N LYS A 31 34.97 35.03 -95.23
CA LYS A 31 33.67 34.25 -95.28
C LYS A 31 32.78 34.81 -94.17
N PHE A 32 32.12 35.90 -94.45
CA PHE A 32 30.95 36.31 -93.70
C PHE A 32 29.75 35.55 -94.23
N ARG A 33 29.26 34.41 -93.53
CA ARG A 33 27.85 34.00 -93.69
C ARG A 33 27.45 32.78 -92.85
N THR A 34 28.09 32.36 -91.80
CA THR A 34 27.61 31.16 -91.05
C THR A 34 27.34 31.42 -89.59
N ARG A 35 27.83 32.48 -88.95
CA ARG A 35 27.63 32.70 -87.51
C ARG A 35 26.24 33.16 -87.07
N LYS A 36 25.43 33.80 -87.99
CA LYS A 36 24.06 34.22 -87.63
C LYS A 36 23.04 33.03 -87.64
N TYR A 37 23.27 32.05 -88.53
CA TYR A 37 22.35 30.92 -88.66
C TYR A 37 22.51 29.89 -87.54
N ASP A 38 23.73 29.66 -87.10
CA ASP A 38 24.06 28.77 -85.94
C ASP A 38 23.60 29.38 -84.61
N ARG A 39 23.63 30.71 -84.47
CA ARG A 39 23.15 31.40 -83.30
C ARG A 39 21.62 31.29 -83.18
N TYR A 40 20.90 31.38 -84.29
CA TYR A 40 19.43 31.22 -84.32
C TYR A 40 19.00 29.77 -84.07
N LYS A 41 19.71 28.79 -84.55
CA LYS A 41 19.45 27.36 -84.26
C LYS A 41 19.73 27.06 -82.78
N ARG A 42 20.84 27.55 -82.24
CA ARG A 42 21.14 27.37 -80.81
C ARG A 42 20.11 28.09 -79.89
N ILE A 43 19.68 29.31 -80.27
CA ILE A 43 18.67 30.00 -79.49
C ILE A 43 17.31 29.27 -79.60
N ARG A 44 16.91 28.78 -80.77
CA ARG A 44 15.69 27.94 -80.91
C ARG A 44 15.80 26.63 -80.15
N LEU A 45 16.92 25.92 -80.26
CA LEU A 45 17.14 24.68 -79.52
C LEU A 45 17.11 24.93 -78.00
N PHE A 46 17.73 26.02 -77.53
CA PHE A 46 17.72 26.41 -76.10
C PHE A 46 16.30 26.83 -75.67
N SER A 47 15.49 27.46 -76.52
CA SER A 47 14.12 27.80 -76.20
C SER A 47 13.19 26.56 -76.16
N TYR A 48 13.37 25.61 -77.08
CA TYR A 48 12.61 24.36 -77.06
C TYR A 48 12.95 23.46 -75.87
N THR A 49 14.25 23.37 -75.52
CA THR A 49 14.69 22.64 -74.33
C THR A 49 14.18 23.27 -73.03
N SER A 50 14.19 24.63 -72.96
CA SER A 50 13.67 25.34 -71.80
C SER A 50 12.15 25.19 -71.65
N VAL A 51 11.42 25.24 -72.77
CA VAL A 51 9.96 25.03 -72.76
C VAL A 51 9.62 23.56 -72.40
N LEU A 52 10.38 22.60 -72.92
CA LEU A 52 10.21 21.20 -72.54
C LEU A 52 10.53 20.94 -71.05
N LEU A 53 11.62 21.52 -70.53
CA LEU A 53 11.93 21.44 -69.12
C LEU A 53 10.86 22.09 -68.26
N MET A 54 10.36 23.28 -68.62
CA MET A 54 9.25 23.89 -67.88
C MET A 54 7.96 23.02 -67.93
N ALA A 55 7.65 22.44 -69.09
CA ALA A 55 6.49 21.54 -69.21
C ALA A 55 6.64 20.28 -68.33
N VAL A 56 7.85 19.70 -68.27
CA VAL A 56 8.13 18.58 -67.38
C VAL A 56 8.03 18.95 -65.90
N PHE A 57 8.59 20.15 -65.51
CA PHE A 57 8.48 20.61 -64.14
C PHE A 57 7.02 20.98 -63.75
N THR A 58 6.24 21.58 -64.67
CA THR A 58 4.82 21.85 -64.45
C THR A 58 4.02 20.55 -64.31
N LEU A 59 4.26 19.59 -65.18
CA LEU A 59 3.61 18.28 -65.08
C LEU A 59 3.97 17.54 -63.78
N ALA A 60 5.25 17.57 -63.42
CA ALA A 60 5.69 16.99 -62.16
C ALA A 60 5.09 17.69 -60.93
N ALA A 61 4.97 19.05 -60.98
CA ALA A 61 4.28 19.80 -59.96
C ALA A 61 2.77 19.51 -59.88
N ILE A 62 2.10 19.38 -61.04
CA ILE A 62 0.69 19.01 -61.11
C ILE A 62 0.48 17.59 -60.54
N LEU A 63 1.34 16.65 -60.91
CA LEU A 63 1.28 15.27 -60.40
C LEU A 63 1.59 15.22 -58.87
N ALA A 64 2.51 16.03 -58.39
CA ALA A 64 2.83 16.11 -56.97
C ALA A 64 1.66 16.74 -56.18
N VAL A 65 1.04 17.83 -56.72
CA VAL A 65 -0.16 18.42 -56.10
C VAL A 65 -1.33 17.48 -56.15
N HIS A 66 -1.56 16.81 -57.28
CA HIS A 66 -2.61 15.81 -57.42
C HIS A 66 -2.42 14.64 -56.46
N HIS A 67 -1.21 14.14 -56.32
CA HIS A 67 -0.89 13.12 -55.33
C HIS A 67 -1.14 13.62 -53.90
N TYR A 68 -0.67 14.83 -53.58
CA TYR A 68 -0.86 15.46 -52.26
C TYR A 68 -2.36 15.60 -51.91
N TRP A 69 -3.25 15.92 -52.85
CA TRP A 69 -4.68 16.10 -52.62
C TRP A 69 -5.51 14.83 -52.67
N LEU A 70 -5.03 13.76 -53.26
CA LEU A 70 -5.79 12.53 -53.43
C LEU A 70 -5.39 11.40 -52.50
N TYR A 71 -4.19 11.41 -51.98
CA TYR A 71 -3.73 10.35 -51.09
C TYR A 71 -3.62 10.83 -49.67
N PRO A 72 -4.06 9.98 -48.70
CA PRO A 72 -3.80 10.28 -47.28
C PRO A 72 -2.30 10.29 -47.01
N GLY A 73 -1.89 11.11 -46.04
CA GLY A 73 -0.50 11.21 -45.63
C GLY A 73 0.01 9.91 -45.04
N ARG A 74 1.31 9.67 -45.20
CA ARG A 74 1.96 8.48 -44.65
C ARG A 74 2.29 8.71 -43.18
N ILE A 75 1.94 7.77 -42.32
CA ILE A 75 2.38 7.73 -40.94
C ILE A 75 3.77 7.08 -40.88
N GLU A 76 4.72 7.77 -40.29
CA GLU A 76 6.04 7.20 -40.08
C GLU A 76 5.98 6.21 -38.90
N ARG A 77 6.59 5.02 -39.06
CA ARG A 77 6.60 3.99 -38.02
C ARG A 77 7.10 4.51 -36.67
N ASP A 78 8.15 5.35 -36.71
CA ASP A 78 8.81 5.82 -35.51
C ASP A 78 8.06 6.98 -34.82
N SER A 79 7.05 7.58 -35.46
CA SER A 79 6.13 8.52 -34.81
C SER A 79 5.13 7.80 -33.91
N ILE A 80 4.90 6.49 -34.08
CA ILE A 80 4.01 5.74 -33.22
C ILE A 80 4.65 5.55 -31.86
N SER A 81 4.04 6.12 -30.85
CA SER A 81 4.41 6.07 -29.44
C SER A 81 3.29 5.55 -28.58
N SER A 82 3.60 5.19 -27.34
CA SER A 82 2.60 4.83 -26.34
C SER A 82 2.76 5.74 -25.14
N PRO A 83 1.99 6.85 -25.07
CA PRO A 83 2.07 7.79 -23.96
C PRO A 83 1.50 7.23 -22.65
N GLY A 84 0.66 6.19 -22.71
CA GLY A 84 0.08 5.54 -21.54
C GLY A 84 -0.16 4.06 -21.76
N ARG A 85 0.08 3.26 -20.71
CA ARG A 85 -0.18 1.81 -20.69
C ARG A 85 -0.64 1.39 -19.30
N GLY A 86 -1.62 0.49 -19.26
CA GLY A 86 -2.09 -0.21 -18.08
C GLY A 86 -1.89 -1.72 -18.21
N SER A 87 -2.52 -2.46 -17.34
CA SER A 87 -2.57 -3.93 -17.38
C SER A 87 -3.48 -4.45 -18.50
N ASP A 88 -4.53 -3.71 -18.86
CA ASP A 88 -5.56 -4.11 -19.81
C ASP A 88 -5.71 -3.16 -21.00
N TYR A 89 -4.89 -2.10 -21.09
CA TYR A 89 -4.95 -1.12 -22.16
C TYR A 89 -3.59 -0.60 -22.61
N ILE A 90 -3.55 -0.11 -23.85
CA ILE A 90 -2.44 0.65 -24.43
C ILE A 90 -3.00 1.87 -25.14
N ILE A 91 -2.51 3.05 -24.82
CA ILE A 91 -2.76 4.29 -25.57
C ILE A 91 -1.69 4.39 -26.65
N LEU A 92 -2.11 4.53 -27.89
CA LEU A 92 -1.25 4.80 -29.03
C LEU A 92 -1.44 6.23 -29.49
N SER A 93 -0.37 6.89 -29.86
CA SER A 93 -0.40 8.21 -30.48
C SER A 93 0.63 8.28 -31.61
N TRP A 94 0.32 9.03 -32.66
CA TRP A 94 1.18 9.22 -33.83
C TRP A 94 1.02 10.64 -34.37
N ASP A 95 1.87 11.02 -35.32
CA ASP A 95 1.78 12.34 -35.94
C ASP A 95 0.54 12.44 -36.84
N GLU A 96 -0.18 13.56 -36.73
CA GLU A 96 -1.31 13.85 -37.60
C GLU A 96 -0.87 13.90 -39.07
N THR A 97 -1.65 13.31 -39.94
CA THR A 97 -1.36 13.26 -41.38
C THR A 97 -2.39 14.04 -42.17
N GLN A 98 -1.91 14.64 -43.27
CA GLN A 98 -2.76 15.41 -44.16
C GLN A 98 -3.75 14.53 -44.94
N ASN A 99 -4.89 15.10 -45.34
CA ASN A 99 -5.88 14.46 -46.19
C ASN A 99 -6.34 13.10 -45.65
N THR A 100 -6.57 13.02 -44.34
CA THR A 100 -6.96 11.81 -43.63
C THR A 100 -8.32 12.05 -42.97
N ASP A 101 -9.28 11.15 -43.24
CA ASP A 101 -10.60 11.15 -42.63
C ASP A 101 -10.66 10.18 -41.44
N VAL A 102 -9.94 9.07 -41.54
CA VAL A 102 -9.95 8.00 -40.54
C VAL A 102 -8.59 7.31 -40.49
N TYR A 103 -8.22 6.92 -39.29
CA TYR A 103 -7.08 6.05 -39.04
C TYR A 103 -7.58 4.66 -38.68
N LYS A 104 -7.02 3.64 -39.34
CA LYS A 104 -7.25 2.23 -39.03
C LYS A 104 -6.06 1.69 -38.25
N VAL A 105 -6.35 1.02 -37.14
CA VAL A 105 -5.35 0.44 -36.26
C VAL A 105 -5.60 -1.06 -36.14
N TRP A 106 -4.60 -1.83 -36.46
CA TRP A 106 -4.62 -3.29 -36.28
C TRP A 106 -3.74 -3.67 -35.12
N VAL A 107 -4.26 -4.59 -34.30
CA VAL A 107 -3.64 -5.04 -33.07
C VAL A 107 -3.62 -6.56 -33.03
N LYS A 108 -2.49 -7.15 -32.73
CA LYS A 108 -2.34 -8.60 -32.59
C LYS A 108 -1.47 -8.94 -31.40
N GLU A 109 -1.91 -9.91 -30.61
CA GLU A 109 -1.07 -10.50 -29.55
C GLU A 109 0.17 -11.14 -30.19
N ARG A 110 1.35 -10.80 -29.63
CA ARG A 110 2.61 -11.35 -30.10
C ARG A 110 2.92 -12.64 -29.37
N ASP A 111 3.04 -13.72 -30.11
CA ASP A 111 3.53 -14.98 -29.58
C ASP A 111 5.01 -14.84 -29.20
N MET A 112 5.29 -14.87 -27.90
CA MET A 112 6.64 -14.80 -27.33
C MET A 112 7.25 -16.19 -27.10
N SER A 113 6.60 -17.26 -27.61
CA SER A 113 7.17 -18.60 -27.56
C SER A 113 8.55 -18.55 -28.25
N PRO A 114 9.61 -19.09 -27.64
CA PRO A 114 10.91 -19.14 -28.28
C PRO A 114 10.79 -20.03 -29.53
N LYS A 115 10.63 -19.41 -30.69
CA LYS A 115 10.86 -20.12 -31.94
C LYS A 115 12.33 -20.45 -31.96
N THR A 116 12.63 -21.73 -31.82
CA THR A 116 13.95 -22.29 -32.06
C THR A 116 14.44 -21.79 -33.40
N ASP A 117 15.59 -21.11 -33.38
CA ASP A 117 16.52 -20.88 -34.50
C ASP A 117 16.12 -19.85 -35.59
N GLU A 118 15.39 -18.79 -35.31
CA GLU A 118 15.45 -17.61 -36.18
C GLU A 118 16.18 -16.45 -35.46
N PRO A 119 17.18 -15.80 -36.10
CA PRO A 119 17.85 -14.64 -35.50
C PRO A 119 16.82 -13.55 -35.25
N VAL A 120 16.94 -12.90 -34.08
CA VAL A 120 16.16 -11.72 -33.72
C VAL A 120 16.39 -10.69 -34.84
N ASP A 121 15.36 -10.47 -35.66
CA ASP A 121 15.37 -9.42 -36.68
C ASP A 121 15.36 -8.06 -35.92
N ASP A 122 16.58 -7.51 -35.70
CA ASP A 122 16.78 -6.16 -35.17
C ASP A 122 16.48 -5.07 -36.22
N GLY A 123 16.01 -5.48 -37.40
CA GLY A 123 15.69 -4.59 -38.50
C GLY A 123 16.87 -4.06 -39.29
N LEU A 124 18.08 -4.60 -39.04
CA LEU A 124 19.29 -4.29 -39.78
C LEU A 124 19.69 -5.52 -40.62
N ASP A 125 20.05 -5.30 -41.89
CA ASP A 125 20.69 -6.31 -42.71
C ASP A 125 22.18 -6.50 -42.30
N GLU A 126 22.82 -7.53 -42.84
CA GLU A 126 24.22 -7.84 -42.54
C GLU A 126 25.21 -6.67 -42.83
N ASP A 127 24.74 -5.65 -43.56
CA ASP A 127 25.50 -4.43 -43.92
C ASP A 127 25.09 -3.21 -43.07
N GLY A 128 24.24 -3.37 -42.04
CA GLY A 128 23.80 -2.29 -41.12
C GLY A 128 22.85 -1.28 -41.77
N GLN A 129 22.21 -1.62 -42.90
CA GLN A 129 21.18 -0.81 -43.54
C GLN A 129 19.80 -1.30 -43.12
N ALA A 130 18.85 -0.36 -42.97
CA ALA A 130 17.45 -0.69 -42.67
C ALA A 130 16.90 -1.62 -43.74
N GLY A 131 16.75 -2.91 -43.42
CA GLY A 131 16.22 -3.92 -44.31
C GLY A 131 14.85 -3.49 -44.85
N LYS A 132 14.54 -3.84 -46.10
CA LYS A 132 13.19 -3.65 -46.66
C LYS A 132 12.18 -4.26 -45.69
N SER A 133 11.35 -3.44 -45.09
CA SER A 133 10.27 -3.89 -44.22
C SER A 133 9.50 -4.99 -44.92
N ARG A 134 9.51 -6.23 -44.40
CA ARG A 134 8.59 -7.28 -44.82
C ARG A 134 7.19 -6.70 -44.74
N GLU A 135 6.45 -6.68 -45.84
CA GLU A 135 5.03 -6.39 -45.78
C GLU A 135 4.41 -7.42 -44.85
N VAL A 136 3.91 -6.96 -43.71
CA VAL A 136 3.21 -7.82 -42.77
C VAL A 136 1.80 -8.00 -43.33
N GLU A 137 1.44 -9.22 -43.63
CA GLU A 137 0.08 -9.57 -44.07
C GLU A 137 -0.88 -9.41 -42.89
N ILE A 138 -1.89 -8.52 -43.04
CA ILE A 138 -2.93 -8.30 -42.05
C ILE A 138 -4.03 -9.32 -42.35
N ASP A 139 -4.09 -10.39 -41.55
CA ASP A 139 -5.08 -11.47 -41.65
C ASP A 139 -6.21 -11.26 -40.62
N ASP A 140 -7.15 -12.20 -40.58
CA ASP A 140 -8.31 -12.20 -39.68
C ASP A 140 -7.97 -12.42 -38.18
N THR A 141 -6.70 -12.66 -37.86
CA THR A 141 -6.22 -12.74 -36.47
C THR A 141 -5.89 -11.38 -35.87
N TRP A 142 -5.89 -10.31 -36.67
CA TRP A 142 -5.70 -8.94 -36.17
C TRP A 142 -7.05 -8.33 -35.79
N MET A 143 -7.12 -7.78 -34.58
CA MET A 143 -8.23 -6.93 -34.16
C MET A 143 -8.10 -5.56 -34.84
N ALA A 144 -9.19 -5.06 -35.40
CA ALA A 144 -9.24 -3.79 -36.14
C ALA A 144 -10.03 -2.74 -35.37
N PHE A 145 -9.47 -1.54 -35.29
CA PHE A 145 -10.06 -0.35 -34.65
C PHE A 145 -10.00 0.83 -35.61
N GLU A 146 -10.88 1.80 -35.41
CA GLU A 146 -10.91 3.04 -36.19
C GLU A 146 -10.98 4.26 -35.25
N THR A 147 -10.31 5.33 -35.64
CA THR A 147 -10.37 6.63 -34.97
C THR A 147 -10.21 7.75 -36.01
N ASN A 148 -10.77 8.93 -35.72
CA ASN A 148 -10.62 10.13 -36.55
C ASN A 148 -9.61 11.13 -35.99
N VAL A 149 -8.93 10.76 -34.90
CA VAL A 149 -7.85 11.55 -34.28
C VAL A 149 -6.57 10.71 -34.25
N PRO A 150 -5.38 11.32 -34.22
CA PRO A 150 -4.11 10.59 -34.24
C PRO A 150 -3.75 9.94 -32.90
N GLU A 151 -4.75 9.41 -32.20
CA GLU A 151 -4.63 8.72 -30.93
C GLU A 151 -5.76 7.69 -30.78
N ILE A 152 -5.47 6.60 -30.10
CA ILE A 152 -6.47 5.59 -29.73
C ILE A 152 -6.10 4.90 -28.43
N THR A 153 -7.09 4.57 -27.60
CA THR A 153 -6.93 3.67 -26.46
C THR A 153 -7.48 2.29 -26.84
N VAL A 154 -6.59 1.31 -26.95
CA VAL A 154 -6.96 -0.09 -27.16
C VAL A 154 -7.12 -0.73 -25.80
N LYS A 155 -8.32 -1.24 -25.49
CA LYS A 155 -8.70 -1.85 -24.20
C LYS A 155 -8.90 -3.36 -24.34
N ASP A 156 -9.21 -4.01 -23.22
CA ASP A 156 -9.48 -5.44 -23.10
C ASP A 156 -8.29 -6.30 -23.54
N LEU A 157 -7.09 -5.79 -23.32
CA LEU A 157 -5.85 -6.50 -23.58
C LEU A 157 -5.49 -7.38 -22.37
N LYS A 158 -4.73 -8.43 -22.60
CA LYS A 158 -4.20 -9.27 -21.52
C LYS A 158 -3.06 -8.56 -20.81
N GLU A 159 -2.98 -8.73 -19.52
CA GLU A 159 -1.88 -8.20 -18.70
C GLU A 159 -0.52 -8.79 -19.10
N ASN A 160 0.54 -8.03 -18.86
CA ASN A 160 1.93 -8.46 -19.09
C ASN A 160 2.17 -9.08 -20.48
N THR A 161 1.43 -8.64 -21.49
CA THR A 161 1.41 -9.25 -22.83
C THR A 161 1.90 -8.27 -23.88
N SER A 162 2.74 -8.73 -24.80
CA SER A 162 3.23 -7.92 -25.92
C SER A 162 2.23 -7.95 -27.08
N TYR A 163 1.98 -6.78 -27.65
CA TYR A 163 1.10 -6.59 -28.80
C TYR A 163 1.84 -5.90 -29.93
N SER A 164 1.55 -6.34 -31.15
CA SER A 164 2.01 -5.72 -32.39
C SER A 164 0.92 -4.78 -32.90
N PHE A 165 1.31 -3.61 -33.36
CA PHE A 165 0.42 -2.56 -33.86
C PHE A 165 0.83 -2.13 -35.26
N ILE A 166 -0.15 -1.92 -36.13
CA ILE A 166 -0.02 -1.32 -37.47
C ILE A 166 -1.06 -0.21 -37.55
N VAL A 167 -0.68 0.95 -38.10
CA VAL A 167 -1.59 2.09 -38.29
C VAL A 167 -1.59 2.47 -39.75
N ARG A 168 -2.78 2.84 -40.28
CA ARG A 168 -2.95 3.35 -41.63
C ARG A 168 -3.89 4.55 -41.63
N ALA A 169 -3.53 5.57 -42.37
CA ALA A 169 -4.39 6.72 -42.58
C ALA A 169 -5.20 6.47 -43.89
N ASP A 170 -6.50 6.64 -43.85
CA ASP A 170 -7.39 6.49 -44.98
C ASP A 170 -8.20 7.78 -45.18
N ASN A 171 -8.66 8.02 -46.43
CA ASN A 171 -9.68 9.03 -46.72
C ASN A 171 -10.86 8.40 -47.47
N ALA A 172 -11.90 9.20 -47.74
CA ALA A 172 -13.13 8.73 -48.38
C ALA A 172 -12.90 7.99 -49.70
N ASP A 173 -11.84 8.35 -50.42
CA ASP A 173 -11.59 7.84 -51.79
C ASP A 173 -10.49 6.77 -51.81
N ARG A 174 -9.59 6.73 -50.83
CA ARG A 174 -8.39 5.91 -50.90
C ARG A 174 -7.89 5.43 -49.56
N GLU A 175 -7.37 4.23 -49.57
CA GLU A 175 -6.57 3.67 -48.48
C GLU A 175 -5.13 4.14 -48.59
N GLY A 176 -4.53 4.49 -47.44
CA GLY A 176 -3.13 4.86 -47.37
C GLY A 176 -2.19 3.65 -47.29
N ILE A 177 -0.95 3.92 -46.97
CA ILE A 177 0.08 2.88 -46.78
C ILE A 177 0.17 2.52 -45.30
N PRO A 178 -0.04 1.23 -44.95
CA PRO A 178 0.15 0.80 -43.55
C PRO A 178 1.57 1.06 -43.06
N THR A 179 1.72 1.35 -41.77
CA THR A 179 3.04 1.47 -41.14
C THR A 179 3.71 0.11 -41.01
N GLY A 180 5.00 0.11 -40.74
CA GLY A 180 5.65 -1.08 -40.18
C GLY A 180 5.14 -1.39 -38.77
N VAL A 181 5.36 -2.61 -38.30
CA VAL A 181 4.95 -3.06 -36.96
C VAL A 181 5.65 -2.28 -35.87
N ARG A 182 4.87 -1.82 -34.88
CA ARG A 182 5.40 -1.34 -33.59
C ARG A 182 4.91 -2.27 -32.48
N ASN A 183 5.75 -2.51 -31.50
CA ASN A 183 5.44 -3.41 -30.41
C ASN A 183 5.40 -2.65 -29.08
N PHE A 184 4.36 -2.88 -28.32
CA PHE A 184 4.22 -2.39 -26.97
C PHE A 184 3.71 -3.51 -26.07
N ARG A 185 4.01 -3.43 -24.78
CA ARG A 185 3.60 -4.43 -23.80
C ARG A 185 2.71 -3.78 -22.76
N THR A 186 1.59 -4.45 -22.41
CA THR A 186 0.77 -4.11 -21.26
C THR A 186 1.57 -4.30 -19.96
N LYS A 187 1.20 -3.59 -18.93
CA LYS A 187 1.85 -3.71 -17.62
C LYS A 187 1.36 -4.93 -16.87
N LYS A 188 2.08 -5.32 -15.83
CA LYS A 188 1.60 -6.22 -14.80
C LYS A 188 0.75 -5.42 -13.79
N PRO A 189 -0.39 -5.92 -13.34
CA PRO A 189 -1.05 -5.36 -12.17
C PRO A 189 -0.16 -5.62 -10.94
N GLN A 190 -0.30 -4.79 -9.93
CA GLN A 190 0.29 -5.02 -8.61
C GLN A 190 -0.75 -4.74 -7.53
N THR A 191 -0.54 -5.33 -6.37
CA THR A 191 -1.33 -5.11 -5.16
C THR A 191 -0.45 -4.53 -4.07
N ILE A 192 -1.07 -3.86 -3.12
CA ILE A 192 -0.39 -3.36 -1.93
C ILE A 192 -0.87 -4.20 -0.75
N ASP A 193 0.07 -4.90 -0.11
CA ASP A 193 -0.19 -5.59 1.15
C ASP A 193 0.09 -4.63 2.30
N VAL A 194 -0.99 -4.20 2.96
CA VAL A 194 -0.94 -3.27 4.08
C VAL A 194 -2.10 -3.52 5.03
N ILE A 195 -1.89 -3.28 6.32
CA ILE A 195 -2.94 -3.29 7.34
C ILE A 195 -4.06 -2.31 6.97
N LYS A 196 -5.33 -2.69 7.21
CA LYS A 196 -6.48 -1.86 6.78
C LYS A 196 -6.91 -0.83 7.81
N THR A 197 -6.67 -1.09 9.10
CA THR A 197 -7.07 -0.20 10.19
C THR A 197 -5.96 -0.06 11.20
N VAL A 198 -5.75 1.14 11.71
CA VAL A 198 -4.79 1.47 12.76
C VAL A 198 -5.47 2.35 13.79
N THR A 199 -5.34 2.00 15.06
CA THR A 199 -5.80 2.86 16.16
C THR A 199 -4.59 3.35 16.96
N LYS A 200 -4.51 4.65 17.15
CA LYS A 200 -3.45 5.31 17.93
C LYS A 200 -4.06 6.25 18.96
N PHE A 201 -3.22 6.72 19.88
CA PHE A 201 -3.61 7.72 20.88
C PHE A 201 -3.01 9.08 20.53
N SER A 202 -3.64 10.16 20.97
CA SER A 202 -3.19 11.54 20.68
C SER A 202 -1.77 11.86 21.18
N PHE A 203 -1.15 10.98 21.96
CA PHE A 203 0.22 11.08 22.44
C PHE A 203 1.17 10.02 21.87
N SER A 204 0.70 9.18 20.93
CA SER A 204 1.56 8.15 20.33
C SER A 204 2.76 8.78 19.65
N GLU A 205 3.91 8.12 19.78
CA GLU A 205 5.11 8.51 19.04
C GLU A 205 4.91 8.32 17.53
N PRO A 206 5.70 8.98 16.70
CA PRO A 206 5.67 8.74 15.25
C PRO A 206 5.87 7.26 14.91
N PHE A 207 5.13 6.77 13.96
CA PHE A 207 5.16 5.36 13.56
C PHE A 207 5.19 5.21 12.04
N LYS A 208 5.49 4.01 11.55
CA LYS A 208 5.47 3.67 10.13
C LYS A 208 4.42 2.63 9.82
N LEU A 209 3.76 2.79 8.69
CA LEU A 209 2.99 1.72 8.08
C LEU A 209 3.94 0.89 7.20
N TYR A 210 3.96 -0.41 7.44
CA TYR A 210 4.70 -1.35 6.58
C TYR A 210 3.77 -1.79 5.46
N ALA A 211 4.01 -1.26 4.26
CA ALA A 211 3.32 -1.66 3.05
C ALA A 211 4.30 -2.36 2.13
N ALA A 212 3.88 -3.47 1.52
CA ALA A 212 4.65 -4.20 0.54
C ALA A 212 3.97 -4.11 -0.83
N ALA A 213 4.73 -3.70 -1.84
CA ALA A 213 4.31 -3.65 -3.25
C ALA A 213 5.53 -3.95 -4.14
N GLU A 214 5.30 -4.11 -5.45
CA GLU A 214 6.37 -4.35 -6.43
C GLU A 214 7.15 -3.08 -6.79
N THR A 215 6.62 -1.91 -6.44
CA THR A 215 7.24 -0.60 -6.66
C THR A 215 7.23 0.21 -5.37
N ASP A 216 8.01 1.30 -5.35
CA ASP A 216 8.06 2.20 -4.21
C ASP A 216 6.66 2.72 -3.85
N VAL A 217 6.35 2.70 -2.56
CA VAL A 217 5.10 3.21 -2.01
C VAL A 217 5.26 4.64 -1.51
N MET A 218 4.15 5.37 -1.51
CA MET A 218 4.02 6.71 -0.93
C MET A 218 2.77 6.75 -0.08
N TYR A 219 2.78 7.60 0.92
CA TYR A 219 1.70 7.77 1.88
C TYR A 219 1.16 9.19 1.84
N GLU A 220 -0.17 9.34 1.94
CA GLU A 220 -0.83 10.65 2.01
C GLU A 220 -1.96 10.59 3.05
N SER A 221 -2.04 11.59 3.92
CA SER A 221 -3.09 11.69 4.94
C SER A 221 -4.24 12.54 4.41
N SER A 222 -5.47 12.09 4.61
CA SER A 222 -6.69 12.85 4.29
C SER A 222 -6.94 14.02 5.25
N ASP A 223 -6.38 13.96 6.47
CA ASP A 223 -6.54 14.99 7.49
C ASP A 223 -5.22 15.28 8.23
N THR A 224 -4.63 16.42 7.92
CA THR A 224 -3.38 16.86 8.52
C THR A 224 -3.53 17.43 9.94
N ASP A 225 -4.75 17.67 10.41
CA ASP A 225 -5.03 18.03 11.81
C ASP A 225 -5.05 16.78 12.71
N VAL A 226 -5.22 15.60 12.11
CA VAL A 226 -5.16 14.30 12.79
C VAL A 226 -3.77 13.67 12.68
N ALA A 227 -3.23 13.58 11.45
CA ALA A 227 -1.94 12.96 11.20
C ALA A 227 -1.21 13.61 10.02
N VAL A 228 0.10 13.81 10.14
CA VAL A 228 0.98 14.27 9.06
C VAL A 228 2.03 13.22 8.77
N ILE A 229 2.44 13.15 7.50
CA ILE A 229 3.46 12.21 7.05
C ILE A 229 4.74 12.97 6.76
N ASP A 230 5.85 12.51 7.32
CA ASP A 230 7.18 13.03 7.02
C ASP A 230 7.61 12.50 5.63
N PRO A 231 7.82 13.38 4.63
CA PRO A 231 8.12 12.96 3.26
C PRO A 231 9.53 12.37 3.07
N GLU A 232 10.42 12.50 4.06
CA GLU A 232 11.78 11.97 3.98
C GLU A 232 11.88 10.60 4.66
N THR A 233 11.08 10.36 5.68
CA THR A 233 11.17 9.17 6.52
C THR A 233 9.96 8.24 6.38
N ASP A 234 8.86 8.70 5.78
CA ASP A 234 7.54 8.03 5.73
C ASP A 234 6.96 7.76 7.13
N GLU A 235 7.45 8.48 8.14
CA GLU A 235 6.89 8.41 9.50
C GLU A 235 5.58 9.20 9.57
N ILE A 236 4.57 8.57 10.17
CA ILE A 236 3.28 9.18 10.45
C ILE A 236 3.31 9.74 11.85
N LYS A 237 3.20 11.07 11.95
CA LYS A 237 3.15 11.78 13.21
C LYS A 237 1.71 12.15 13.54
N ILE A 238 1.25 11.76 14.73
CA ILE A 238 -0.06 12.16 15.25
C ILE A 238 -0.02 13.63 15.66
N VAL A 239 -1.01 14.39 15.20
CA VAL A 239 -1.18 15.82 15.47
C VAL A 239 -2.35 16.06 16.43
N GLY A 240 -3.45 15.36 16.24
CA GLY A 240 -4.66 15.48 17.06
C GLY A 240 -5.49 14.22 17.08
N ALA A 241 -6.52 14.19 17.92
CA ALA A 241 -7.50 13.12 17.94
C ALA A 241 -8.52 13.30 16.80
N GLY A 242 -9.01 12.19 16.25
CA GLY A 242 -9.95 12.16 15.13
C GLY A 242 -9.73 10.94 14.26
N ASP A 243 -10.43 10.90 13.14
CA ASP A 243 -10.32 9.85 12.15
C ASP A 243 -9.67 10.43 10.89
N ALA A 244 -8.74 9.70 10.28
CA ALA A 244 -8.10 10.05 9.02
C ALA A 244 -7.93 8.79 8.16
N GLU A 245 -7.88 8.97 6.85
CA GLU A 245 -7.52 7.93 5.90
C GLU A 245 -6.08 8.15 5.45
N ILE A 246 -5.26 7.11 5.51
CA ILE A 246 -3.91 7.13 4.95
C ILE A 246 -3.95 6.39 3.62
N THR A 247 -3.86 7.14 2.54
CA THR A 247 -3.75 6.56 1.19
C THR A 247 -2.33 6.07 0.96
N VAL A 248 -2.20 4.79 0.67
CA VAL A 248 -0.94 4.15 0.27
C VAL A 248 -0.95 3.94 -1.23
N SER A 249 -0.01 4.55 -1.94
CA SER A 249 0.05 4.51 -3.41
C SER A 249 1.36 3.87 -3.88
N ALA A 250 1.28 2.80 -4.64
CA ALA A 250 2.40 2.21 -5.35
C ALA A 250 2.52 2.80 -6.75
N LYS A 251 3.69 3.35 -7.09
CA LYS A 251 3.91 4.06 -8.35
C LYS A 251 3.85 3.12 -9.55
N SER A 252 3.21 3.60 -10.63
CA SER A 252 3.35 2.96 -11.93
C SER A 252 4.76 3.16 -12.48
N ASN A 253 5.34 2.11 -13.08
CA ASN A 253 6.61 2.16 -13.78
C ASN A 253 6.50 1.54 -15.19
N VAL A 254 7.61 1.16 -15.81
CA VAL A 254 7.62 0.55 -17.16
C VAL A 254 7.02 -0.86 -17.16
N GLU A 255 7.07 -1.57 -16.04
CA GLU A 255 6.65 -2.96 -15.89
C GLU A 255 5.32 -3.11 -15.15
N TYR A 256 5.09 -2.33 -14.09
CA TYR A 256 3.92 -2.43 -13.22
C TYR A 256 2.97 -1.25 -13.38
N GLU A 257 1.67 -1.52 -13.34
CA GLU A 257 0.63 -0.53 -13.17
C GLU A 257 0.62 0.01 -11.72
N GLY A 258 0.17 1.25 -11.51
CA GLY A 258 0.05 1.79 -10.16
C GLY A 258 -1.10 1.14 -9.40
N ALA A 259 -0.97 1.05 -8.08
CA ALA A 259 -2.01 0.57 -7.18
C ALA A 259 -2.23 1.56 -6.03
N GLN A 260 -3.41 1.52 -5.42
CA GLN A 260 -3.72 2.29 -4.23
C GLN A 260 -4.51 1.46 -3.24
N GLU A 261 -4.23 1.66 -1.95
CA GLU A 261 -4.97 1.11 -0.82
C GLU A 261 -5.19 2.20 0.22
N VAL A 262 -6.24 2.05 1.00
CA VAL A 262 -6.58 2.99 2.07
C VAL A 262 -6.48 2.29 3.41
N VAL A 263 -5.81 2.95 4.36
CA VAL A 263 -5.71 2.54 5.76
C VAL A 263 -6.51 3.51 6.60
N GLU A 264 -7.49 3.02 7.32
CA GLU A 264 -8.26 3.81 8.28
C GLU A 264 -7.42 4.04 9.54
N LEU A 265 -7.13 5.29 9.86
CA LEU A 265 -6.43 5.71 11.07
C LEU A 265 -7.44 6.35 12.03
N LYS A 266 -7.62 5.74 13.20
CA LYS A 266 -8.39 6.30 14.31
C LYS A 266 -7.48 6.78 15.42
N VAL A 267 -7.51 8.06 15.75
CA VAL A 267 -6.73 8.63 16.84
C VAL A 267 -7.64 8.99 18.02
N ILE A 268 -7.42 8.32 19.13
CA ILE A 268 -8.21 8.46 20.34
C ILE A 268 -7.57 9.52 21.25
N GLU A 269 -8.37 10.45 21.78
CA GLU A 269 -7.91 11.42 22.79
C GLU A 269 -7.53 10.69 24.09
N SER A 270 -6.43 11.10 24.69
CA SER A 270 -5.95 10.53 25.95
C SER A 270 -5.63 11.60 26.98
N THR A 271 -5.91 11.31 28.24
CA THR A 271 -5.70 12.22 29.36
C THR A 271 -4.71 11.67 30.38
N PRO A 272 -3.73 12.45 30.90
CA PRO A 272 -2.92 12.02 32.03
C PRO A 272 -3.80 11.77 33.25
N VAL A 273 -3.65 10.62 33.90
CA VAL A 273 -4.37 10.32 35.14
C VAL A 273 -3.46 10.59 36.34
N SER A 274 -3.60 11.76 36.93
CA SER A 274 -3.12 11.98 38.27
C SER A 274 -4.01 11.25 39.27
N ALA A 275 -3.42 10.69 40.34
CA ALA A 275 -4.16 9.96 41.37
C ALA A 275 -5.42 10.74 41.83
N GLY A 276 -6.58 10.30 41.45
CA GLY A 276 -7.86 10.68 42.05
C GLY A 276 -8.80 11.60 41.29
N GLY A 277 -8.68 11.85 39.97
CA GLY A 277 -9.45 12.93 39.41
C GLY A 277 -10.18 12.78 38.09
N ALA A 278 -9.68 12.04 37.12
CA ALA A 278 -10.30 11.97 35.80
C ALA A 278 -11.57 11.12 35.80
N SER A 279 -12.59 11.55 35.06
CA SER A 279 -13.77 10.74 34.78
C SER A 279 -13.52 9.81 33.61
N ALA A 280 -14.11 8.62 33.64
CA ALA A 280 -14.06 7.70 32.51
C ALA A 280 -14.76 8.31 31.29
N HIS A 281 -14.21 8.11 30.10
CA HIS A 281 -14.84 8.42 28.82
C HIS A 281 -14.87 7.19 27.95
N ILE A 282 -15.99 6.97 27.27
CA ILE A 282 -16.21 5.78 26.46
C ILE A 282 -15.60 6.02 25.08
N ILE A 283 -14.70 5.11 24.66
CA ILE A 283 -14.05 5.15 23.35
C ILE A 283 -14.59 4.07 22.41
N TYR A 284 -15.21 3.02 22.98
CA TYR A 284 -15.71 1.89 22.24
C TYR A 284 -16.86 1.21 23.00
N HIS A 285 -17.77 0.56 22.29
CA HIS A 285 -18.87 -0.21 22.86
C HIS A 285 -18.85 -1.63 22.32
N LEU A 286 -18.84 -2.62 23.23
CA LEU A 286 -18.90 -4.04 22.90
C LEU A 286 -20.24 -4.65 23.29
N ASP A 287 -20.78 -5.43 22.39
CA ASP A 287 -21.97 -6.26 22.59
C ASP A 287 -21.84 -7.60 21.84
N SER A 288 -22.91 -8.36 21.75
CA SER A 288 -22.92 -9.64 21.04
C SER A 288 -22.83 -9.52 19.52
N ASP A 289 -23.01 -8.34 18.94
CA ASP A 289 -23.02 -8.14 17.50
C ASP A 289 -21.60 -7.88 16.96
N ASN A 290 -20.70 -7.35 17.81
CA ASN A 290 -19.31 -7.07 17.49
C ASN A 290 -18.29 -7.94 18.28
N CYS A 291 -18.77 -9.05 18.85
CA CYS A 291 -17.94 -10.04 19.54
C CYS A 291 -18.30 -11.46 19.09
N GLU A 292 -17.31 -12.33 19.00
CA GLU A 292 -17.46 -13.72 18.65
C GLU A 292 -17.23 -14.63 19.86
N VAL A 293 -18.08 -15.65 20.08
CA VAL A 293 -17.84 -16.68 21.09
C VAL A 293 -16.77 -17.65 20.59
N VAL A 294 -15.55 -17.50 21.08
CA VAL A 294 -14.43 -18.40 20.72
C VAL A 294 -14.37 -19.64 21.60
N LYS A 295 -14.89 -19.57 22.84
CA LYS A 295 -14.94 -20.73 23.73
C LYS A 295 -16.18 -20.75 24.60
N ARG A 296 -16.84 -21.89 24.63
CA ARG A 296 -17.89 -22.20 25.62
C ARG A 296 -17.27 -23.01 26.74
N ILE A 297 -17.40 -22.51 27.96
CA ILE A 297 -16.83 -23.15 29.14
C ILE A 297 -17.99 -23.76 29.93
N THR A 298 -18.11 -25.08 29.89
CA THR A 298 -19.12 -25.79 30.69
C THR A 298 -18.56 -26.09 32.06
N GLY A 299 -19.28 -25.68 33.07
CA GLY A 299 -18.87 -25.60 34.46
C GLY A 299 -18.24 -26.88 35.05
N ALA A 300 -17.45 -26.62 36.04
CA ALA A 300 -16.77 -27.63 36.87
C ALA A 300 -17.69 -28.37 37.83
N GLY A 301 -18.97 -28.55 37.49
CA GLY A 301 -19.95 -29.24 38.35
C GLY A 301 -20.22 -28.49 39.67
N GLY A 302 -21.40 -27.91 39.82
CA GLY A 302 -21.80 -27.08 40.95
C GLY A 302 -21.75 -25.59 40.65
N ALA A 303 -22.33 -24.74 41.49
CA ALA A 303 -22.37 -23.29 41.31
C ALA A 303 -21.01 -22.64 41.57
N VAL A 304 -20.10 -22.76 40.61
CA VAL A 304 -18.77 -22.14 40.63
C VAL A 304 -18.73 -21.02 39.62
N ILE A 305 -18.32 -19.83 40.06
CA ILE A 305 -18.23 -18.65 39.24
C ILE A 305 -16.78 -18.53 38.72
N PRO A 306 -16.55 -18.33 37.41
CA PRO A 306 -15.23 -18.01 36.90
C PRO A 306 -14.80 -16.65 37.46
N GLN A 307 -13.54 -16.50 37.80
CA GLN A 307 -13.03 -15.30 38.48
C GLN A 307 -11.78 -14.72 37.83
N GLY A 308 -11.21 -15.41 36.86
CA GLY A 308 -10.06 -14.93 36.16
C GLY A 308 -9.57 -15.89 35.10
N LEU A 309 -8.85 -15.34 34.12
CA LEU A 309 -8.45 -16.00 32.88
C LEU A 309 -6.95 -15.87 32.68
N GLY A 310 -6.27 -17.02 32.54
CA GLY A 310 -4.92 -17.12 32.02
C GLY A 310 -4.91 -17.74 30.64
N TYR A 311 -3.86 -17.50 29.89
CA TYR A 311 -3.71 -18.00 28.53
C TYR A 311 -2.26 -18.41 28.27
N THR A 312 -2.04 -19.60 27.69
CA THR A 312 -0.69 -20.15 27.42
C THR A 312 -0.32 -20.08 25.92
N GLY A 313 -1.21 -19.61 25.06
CA GLY A 313 -1.08 -19.68 23.60
C GLY A 313 -1.89 -20.85 23.01
N ASP A 314 -1.93 -21.98 23.67
CA ASP A 314 -2.66 -23.20 23.29
C ASP A 314 -3.80 -23.57 24.25
N LYS A 315 -3.81 -23.01 25.45
CA LYS A 315 -4.83 -23.26 26.48
C LYS A 315 -5.32 -21.99 27.15
N TYR A 316 -6.62 -21.96 27.43
CA TYR A 316 -7.23 -21.08 28.41
C TYR A 316 -7.17 -21.73 29.80
N ILE A 317 -6.76 -20.97 30.80
CA ILE A 317 -6.73 -21.44 32.19
C ILE A 317 -7.69 -20.57 33.00
N VAL A 318 -8.77 -21.16 33.49
CA VAL A 318 -9.80 -20.45 34.25
C VAL A 318 -9.74 -20.81 35.72
N ALA A 319 -9.66 -19.81 36.59
CA ALA A 319 -9.80 -19.98 38.03
C ALA A 319 -11.25 -19.80 38.46
N TYR A 320 -11.77 -20.77 39.18
CA TYR A 320 -13.13 -20.75 39.72
C TYR A 320 -13.11 -20.47 41.22
N GLY A 321 -13.89 -19.46 41.60
CA GLY A 321 -14.10 -19.03 42.98
C GLY A 321 -15.37 -19.57 43.60
N MET A 322 -15.65 -19.14 44.82
CA MET A 322 -16.87 -19.44 45.61
C MET A 322 -17.09 -20.92 45.96
N GLY A 323 -16.24 -21.82 45.51
CA GLY A 323 -16.26 -23.23 45.87
C GLY A 323 -15.20 -23.62 46.91
N SER A 324 -15.43 -24.62 47.70
CA SER A 324 -14.40 -25.25 48.54
C SER A 324 -14.30 -26.73 48.18
N PRO A 325 -13.19 -27.16 47.57
CA PRO A 325 -12.00 -26.39 47.19
C PRO A 325 -12.17 -25.54 45.90
N ASN A 326 -11.34 -24.49 45.73
CA ASN A 326 -11.21 -23.77 44.47
C ASN A 326 -10.79 -24.74 43.35
N ARG A 327 -11.11 -24.39 42.10
CA ARG A 327 -10.74 -25.17 40.93
C ARG A 327 -10.02 -24.31 39.92
N ILE A 328 -9.01 -24.88 39.30
CA ILE A 328 -8.35 -24.32 38.12
C ILE A 328 -8.59 -25.30 36.98
N ILE A 329 -9.18 -24.86 35.90
CA ILE A 329 -9.49 -25.71 34.75
C ILE A 329 -8.81 -25.10 33.54
N SER A 330 -8.00 -25.89 32.86
CA SER A 330 -7.48 -25.55 31.56
C SER A 330 -8.34 -26.19 30.47
N PHE A 331 -8.56 -25.38 29.41
CA PHE A 331 -9.30 -25.79 28.22
C PHE A 331 -8.38 -25.58 27.02
N ASP A 332 -8.33 -26.54 26.10
CA ASP A 332 -7.63 -26.31 24.84
C ASP A 332 -8.30 -25.17 24.09
N VAL A 333 -7.50 -24.30 23.45
CA VAL A 333 -8.02 -23.22 22.58
C VAL A 333 -8.80 -23.88 21.44
N ASP A 334 -8.17 -24.83 20.77
CA ASP A 334 -8.79 -25.60 19.70
C ASP A 334 -9.28 -26.97 20.25
N GLY A 335 -10.55 -27.33 19.97
CA GLY A 335 -11.12 -28.62 20.39
C GLY A 335 -11.76 -28.59 21.77
N ASP A 336 -12.02 -29.79 22.32
CA ASP A 336 -12.80 -29.99 23.55
C ASP A 336 -11.98 -30.49 24.75
N GLY A 337 -10.64 -30.49 24.61
CA GLY A 337 -9.74 -30.95 25.68
C GLY A 337 -9.86 -30.08 26.94
N LYS A 338 -9.89 -30.74 28.09
CA LYS A 338 -9.98 -30.05 29.38
C LYS A 338 -9.29 -30.82 30.48
N ASP A 339 -8.50 -30.12 31.29
CA ASP A 339 -7.85 -30.65 32.48
C ASP A 339 -8.31 -29.91 33.73
N VAL A 340 -8.62 -30.64 34.80
CA VAL A 340 -9.08 -30.05 36.06
C VAL A 340 -8.02 -30.23 37.14
N SER A 341 -7.56 -29.11 37.69
CA SER A 341 -6.67 -29.05 38.85
C SER A 341 -7.41 -28.55 40.07
N VAL A 342 -7.23 -29.23 41.18
CA VAL A 342 -7.80 -28.80 42.46
C VAL A 342 -6.65 -28.37 43.36
N PRO A 343 -6.47 -27.06 43.62
CA PRO A 343 -5.43 -26.57 44.52
C PRO A 343 -5.53 -27.20 45.90
N LYS A 344 -4.40 -27.64 46.47
CA LYS A 344 -4.33 -28.11 47.83
C LYS A 344 -4.53 -27.01 48.89
N VAL A 345 -4.41 -25.76 48.46
CA VAL A 345 -4.53 -24.59 49.32
C VAL A 345 -5.81 -23.86 48.93
N SER A 346 -6.63 -23.49 49.90
CA SER A 346 -7.79 -22.63 49.64
C SER A 346 -7.31 -21.23 49.28
N MET A 347 -7.56 -20.80 48.05
CA MET A 347 -7.31 -19.43 47.58
C MET A 347 -8.44 -18.47 48.02
N GLY A 348 -9.48 -19.00 48.67
CA GLY A 348 -10.64 -18.23 49.07
C GLY A 348 -11.47 -17.77 47.85
N HIS A 349 -11.81 -16.50 47.79
CA HIS A 349 -12.46 -15.88 46.63
C HIS A 349 -11.34 -15.26 45.76
N PRO A 350 -10.84 -15.96 44.73
CA PRO A 350 -9.87 -15.38 43.80
C PRO A 350 -10.57 -14.31 42.97
N ASN A 351 -10.11 -13.08 43.06
CA ASN A 351 -10.70 -11.98 42.27
C ASN A 351 -10.01 -11.76 40.92
N GLY A 352 -8.81 -12.32 40.75
CA GLY A 352 -8.06 -12.22 39.51
C GLY A 352 -7.09 -13.38 39.36
N PHE A 353 -6.84 -13.76 38.11
CA PHE A 353 -5.99 -14.87 37.78
C PHE A 353 -5.33 -14.67 36.42
N THR A 354 -4.06 -14.99 36.32
CA THR A 354 -3.30 -14.94 35.06
C THR A 354 -2.23 -16.01 35.01
N TYR A 355 -1.69 -16.26 33.80
CA TYR A 355 -0.53 -17.12 33.57
C TYR A 355 0.63 -16.30 33.01
N ALA A 356 1.83 -16.43 33.59
CA ALA A 356 3.04 -15.78 33.14
C ALA A 356 3.99 -16.79 32.49
N ASP A 357 4.24 -16.61 31.19
CA ASP A 357 5.13 -17.47 30.40
C ASP A 357 6.57 -17.42 30.87
N GLU A 358 7.03 -16.29 31.38
CA GLU A 358 8.40 -16.06 31.84
C GLU A 358 8.87 -17.11 32.84
N ASN A 359 7.99 -17.58 33.70
CA ASN A 359 8.31 -18.55 34.73
C ASN A 359 7.37 -19.75 34.82
N GLY A 360 6.43 -19.86 33.86
CA GLY A 360 5.49 -21.00 33.80
C GLY A 360 4.49 -21.04 34.95
N ARG A 361 4.19 -19.91 35.61
CA ARG A 361 3.34 -19.83 36.80
C ARG A 361 2.05 -19.10 36.56
N CYS A 362 1.01 -19.63 37.19
CA CYS A 362 -0.22 -18.88 37.39
C CYS A 362 -0.11 -17.99 38.63
N TYR A 363 -0.71 -16.82 38.58
CA TYR A 363 -0.83 -15.90 39.69
C TYR A 363 -2.31 -15.66 39.98
N CYS A 364 -2.65 -15.65 41.26
CA CYS A 364 -4.00 -15.41 41.75
C CYS A 364 -3.95 -14.41 42.89
N VAL A 365 -4.74 -13.35 42.82
CA VAL A 365 -4.89 -12.41 43.93
C VAL A 365 -6.23 -12.61 44.60
N ARG A 366 -6.22 -12.44 45.92
CA ARG A 366 -7.41 -12.45 46.74
C ARG A 366 -7.67 -11.04 47.23
N GLY A 367 -8.83 -10.50 46.91
CA GLY A 367 -9.20 -9.11 47.09
C GLY A 367 -8.52 -8.37 48.23
N TRP A 368 -7.88 -7.23 47.91
CA TRP A 368 -7.29 -6.25 48.82
C TRP A 368 -6.05 -6.66 49.59
N THR A 369 -5.47 -7.84 49.34
CA THR A 369 -4.23 -8.26 50.01
C THR A 369 -3.01 -8.02 49.13
N THR A 370 -1.86 -7.81 49.79
CA THR A 370 -0.55 -7.76 49.08
C THR A 370 0.01 -9.13 48.76
N LYS A 371 -0.71 -10.20 49.10
CA LYS A 371 -0.29 -11.57 48.87
C LYS A 371 -0.92 -12.10 47.57
N ALA A 372 -0.09 -12.49 46.63
CA ALA A 372 -0.51 -13.28 45.46
C ALA A 372 -0.17 -14.77 45.69
N TYR A 373 -1.12 -15.61 45.40
CA TYR A 373 -0.91 -17.07 45.36
C TYR A 373 -0.34 -17.45 44.01
N THR A 374 0.60 -18.41 44.02
CA THR A 374 1.20 -18.91 42.78
C THR A 374 0.86 -20.39 42.61
N TYR A 375 0.62 -20.80 41.39
CA TYR A 375 0.41 -22.19 41.01
C TYR A 375 1.24 -22.50 39.75
N GLU A 376 1.97 -23.61 39.81
CA GLU A 376 2.81 -24.08 38.73
C GLU A 376 2.18 -25.35 38.15
N PRO A 377 1.55 -25.25 36.95
CA PRO A 377 0.77 -26.38 36.39
C PRO A 377 1.60 -27.65 36.15
N THR A 378 2.84 -27.50 35.70
CA THR A 378 3.73 -28.64 35.35
C THR A 378 4.16 -29.44 36.54
N SER A 379 4.43 -28.83 37.67
CA SER A 379 4.87 -29.48 38.91
C SER A 379 3.75 -29.67 39.93
N ASN A 380 2.56 -29.13 39.64
CA ASN A 380 1.43 -29.05 40.56
C ASN A 380 1.84 -28.48 41.94
N SER A 381 2.74 -27.50 41.94
CA SER A 381 3.25 -26.82 43.14
C SER A 381 2.55 -25.49 43.40
N TYR A 382 2.42 -25.17 44.68
CA TYR A 382 1.75 -23.95 45.14
C TYR A 382 2.71 -23.13 46.02
N GLY A 383 2.58 -21.81 45.88
CA GLY A 383 3.38 -20.87 46.65
C GLY A 383 2.67 -19.54 46.89
N THR A 384 3.40 -18.60 47.42
CA THR A 384 2.90 -17.24 47.56
C THR A 384 4.03 -16.24 47.35
N VAL A 385 3.70 -15.09 46.78
CA VAL A 385 4.60 -13.93 46.68
C VAL A 385 3.95 -12.72 47.30
N ASN A 386 4.75 -11.79 47.81
CA ASN A 386 4.26 -10.54 48.37
C ASN A 386 4.49 -9.43 47.34
N LEU A 387 3.42 -8.74 46.99
CA LEU A 387 3.42 -7.56 46.11
C LEU A 387 3.45 -6.30 46.97
N ALA A 388 4.14 -5.25 46.54
CA ALA A 388 4.23 -3.99 47.29
C ALA A 388 2.85 -3.31 47.48
N TYR A 389 1.94 -3.54 46.54
CA TYR A 389 0.55 -3.03 46.57
C TYR A 389 -0.44 -4.17 46.37
N GLY A 390 -1.52 -4.15 47.14
CA GLY A 390 -2.58 -5.12 47.05
C GLY A 390 -3.42 -4.91 45.77
N GLY A 391 -3.92 -5.99 45.23
CA GLY A 391 -4.76 -6.02 44.01
C GLY A 391 -6.09 -6.71 44.22
N SER A 392 -7.08 -6.36 43.39
CA SER A 392 -8.29 -7.14 43.16
C SER A 392 -8.19 -8.01 41.92
N GLY A 393 -7.38 -7.58 40.94
CA GLY A 393 -7.09 -8.31 39.72
C GLY A 393 -5.59 -8.42 39.45
N VAL A 394 -5.20 -9.40 38.64
CA VAL A 394 -3.84 -9.66 38.23
C VAL A 394 -3.79 -10.13 36.77
N GLY A 395 -2.94 -9.51 35.97
CA GLY A 395 -2.72 -9.81 34.57
C GLY A 395 -1.24 -9.93 34.23
N TYR A 396 -0.94 -10.47 33.06
CA TYR A 396 0.44 -10.60 32.60
C TYR A 396 0.59 -10.02 31.19
N ASP A 397 1.59 -9.17 31.03
CA ASP A 397 2.02 -8.62 29.74
C ASP A 397 3.16 -9.47 29.18
N ARG A 398 2.91 -10.19 28.11
CA ARG A 398 3.89 -11.08 27.48
C ARG A 398 5.01 -10.34 26.75
N LYS A 399 4.71 -9.20 26.15
CA LYS A 399 5.70 -8.40 25.43
C LYS A 399 6.66 -7.71 26.40
N GLU A 400 6.11 -7.05 27.42
CA GLU A 400 6.90 -6.35 28.45
C GLU A 400 7.43 -7.27 29.55
N LYS A 401 6.93 -8.51 29.65
CA LYS A 401 7.26 -9.49 30.70
C LYS A 401 6.96 -8.98 32.11
N LEU A 402 5.88 -8.26 32.24
CA LEU A 402 5.46 -7.63 33.50
C LEU A 402 4.19 -8.26 34.05
N LEU A 403 4.16 -8.42 35.38
CA LEU A 403 2.95 -8.78 36.09
C LEU A 403 2.20 -7.52 36.48
N TYR A 404 0.96 -7.38 36.05
CA TYR A 404 0.09 -6.27 36.39
C TYR A 404 -0.80 -6.63 37.56
N ALA A 405 -1.10 -5.65 38.41
CA ALA A 405 -2.13 -5.77 39.43
C ALA A 405 -2.96 -4.50 39.49
N CYS A 406 -4.27 -4.66 39.60
CA CYS A 406 -5.21 -3.56 39.70
C CYS A 406 -5.97 -3.58 41.02
N SER A 407 -6.32 -2.38 41.49
CA SER A 407 -7.19 -2.18 42.64
C SER A 407 -8.19 -1.06 42.34
N ARG A 408 -8.96 -0.66 43.38
CA ARG A 408 -9.87 0.50 43.27
C ARG A 408 -9.15 1.83 43.12
N THR A 409 -7.85 1.90 43.45
CA THR A 409 -7.10 3.15 43.54
C THR A 409 -5.82 3.18 42.75
N ASN A 410 -5.28 2.02 42.37
CA ASN A 410 -3.97 1.90 41.72
C ASN A 410 -3.98 0.83 40.65
N MET A 411 -3.19 1.11 39.62
CA MET A 411 -2.69 0.19 38.63
C MET A 411 -1.19 0.07 38.83
N VAL A 412 -0.66 -1.14 38.88
CA VAL A 412 0.76 -1.36 39.21
C VAL A 412 1.35 -2.43 38.29
N ALA A 413 2.53 -2.19 37.75
CA ALA A 413 3.33 -3.14 37.01
C ALA A 413 4.53 -3.60 37.82
N TYR A 414 4.75 -4.89 37.89
CA TYR A 414 5.83 -5.53 38.63
C TYR A 414 6.76 -6.28 37.68
N ASP A 415 8.07 -6.12 37.90
CA ASP A 415 9.08 -6.92 37.24
C ASP A 415 9.25 -8.25 37.98
N ILE A 416 8.85 -9.36 37.31
CA ILE A 416 8.94 -10.69 37.86
C ILE A 416 10.40 -11.12 38.01
N SER A 417 11.27 -10.72 37.08
CA SER A 417 12.69 -11.07 37.08
C SER A 417 13.50 -10.36 38.17
N ASP A 418 13.01 -9.21 38.61
CA ASP A 418 13.63 -8.40 39.68
C ASP A 418 12.82 -8.48 40.99
N GLY A 419 12.47 -9.69 41.40
CA GLY A 419 11.86 -9.94 42.70
C GLY A 419 10.52 -9.22 42.93
N TYR A 420 9.76 -8.95 41.88
CA TYR A 420 8.50 -8.18 41.90
C TYR A 420 8.69 -6.71 42.28
N SER A 421 9.80 -6.10 41.89
CA SER A 421 9.97 -4.65 42.02
C SER A 421 8.90 -3.91 41.20
N VAL A 422 8.49 -2.73 41.71
CA VAL A 422 7.52 -1.89 41.02
C VAL A 422 8.20 -1.12 39.90
N LYS A 423 7.79 -1.41 38.65
CA LYS A 423 8.30 -0.72 37.47
C LYS A 423 7.47 0.51 37.13
N TYR A 424 6.14 0.36 37.12
CA TYR A 424 5.20 1.46 36.85
C TYR A 424 4.04 1.46 37.83
N ARG A 425 3.48 2.66 38.06
CA ARG A 425 2.30 2.83 38.88
C ARG A 425 1.53 4.07 38.45
N CYS A 426 0.19 3.95 38.32
CA CYS A 426 -0.69 5.09 38.12
C CYS A 426 -1.95 4.99 38.98
N GLY A 427 -2.74 6.06 38.97
CA GLY A 427 -4.09 6.09 39.56
C GLY A 427 -5.10 5.40 38.66
N VAL A 428 -6.39 5.50 39.03
CA VAL A 428 -7.52 4.98 38.27
C VAL A 428 -8.55 6.08 38.03
N VAL A 429 -9.25 5.99 36.91
CA VAL A 429 -10.39 6.87 36.61
C VAL A 429 -11.62 6.50 37.44
N LYS A 430 -12.54 7.46 37.56
CA LYS A 430 -13.81 7.28 38.27
C LYS A 430 -14.93 7.05 37.26
N HIS A 431 -15.75 6.06 37.54
CA HIS A 431 -16.98 5.81 36.83
C HIS A 431 -18.17 6.47 37.55
N SER A 432 -19.15 6.93 36.77
CA SER A 432 -20.44 7.36 37.30
C SER A 432 -21.23 6.12 37.68
N GLY A 433 -21.40 5.86 38.95
CA GLY A 433 -22.11 4.70 39.45
C GLY A 433 -21.27 3.71 40.22
N LYS A 434 -21.90 2.65 40.68
CA LYS A 434 -21.20 1.62 41.45
C LYS A 434 -20.59 0.58 40.52
N THR A 435 -19.27 0.49 40.55
CA THR A 435 -18.52 -0.53 39.82
C THR A 435 -17.63 -1.35 40.75
N TYR A 436 -17.41 -2.59 40.37
CA TYR A 436 -16.51 -3.51 41.09
C TYR A 436 -15.32 -3.85 40.19
N THR A 437 -14.10 -3.67 40.71
CA THR A 437 -12.91 -4.14 40.01
C THR A 437 -12.88 -5.65 40.08
N GLN A 438 -12.91 -6.30 38.93
CA GLN A 438 -12.81 -7.73 38.79
C GLN A 438 -11.34 -8.13 38.57
N ASP A 439 -10.86 -8.11 37.36
CA ASP A 439 -9.53 -8.53 37.00
C ASP A 439 -8.82 -7.51 36.11
N CYS A 440 -7.66 -7.86 35.59
CA CYS A 440 -6.95 -7.08 34.60
C CYS A 440 -6.17 -8.00 33.64
N GLY A 441 -5.89 -7.47 32.44
CA GLY A 441 -5.00 -8.03 31.46
C GLY A 441 -3.90 -7.03 31.11
N GLY A 442 -2.96 -7.42 30.28
CA GLY A 442 -1.92 -6.50 29.79
C GLY A 442 -1.27 -6.96 28.50
N HIS A 443 -0.84 -5.98 27.69
CA HIS A 443 -0.13 -6.23 26.46
C HIS A 443 0.61 -4.98 25.97
N ALA A 444 1.89 -5.11 25.62
CA ALA A 444 2.71 -4.04 25.05
C ALA A 444 2.67 -2.72 25.85
N GLY A 445 2.74 -2.81 27.17
CA GLY A 445 2.69 -1.64 28.06
C GLY A 445 1.27 -1.12 28.34
N ILE A 446 0.24 -1.62 27.67
CA ILE A 446 -1.16 -1.28 27.92
C ILE A 446 -1.75 -2.26 28.93
N MET A 447 -2.34 -1.73 29.98
CA MET A 447 -3.06 -2.49 30.99
C MET A 447 -4.56 -2.29 30.85
N PHE A 448 -5.30 -3.39 30.87
CA PHE A 448 -6.76 -3.47 30.80
C PHE A 448 -7.31 -3.76 32.19
N ARG A 449 -8.18 -2.91 32.72
CA ARG A 449 -8.83 -3.11 34.00
C ARG A 449 -10.30 -3.45 33.78
N CYS A 450 -10.71 -4.67 34.12
CA CYS A 450 -12.09 -5.12 34.04
C CYS A 450 -12.91 -4.64 35.24
N LEU A 451 -14.09 -4.13 34.96
CA LEU A 451 -15.05 -3.60 35.92
C LEU A 451 -16.44 -4.17 35.64
N SER A 452 -17.05 -4.77 36.66
CA SER A 452 -18.44 -5.18 36.58
C SER A 452 -19.36 -4.12 37.17
N GLY A 453 -20.53 -3.90 36.55
CA GLY A 453 -21.60 -3.03 37.07
C GLY A 453 -22.35 -3.65 38.25
N GLY A 454 -21.95 -4.82 38.70
CA GLY A 454 -22.49 -5.48 39.92
C GLY A 454 -23.89 -6.08 39.75
N SER A 455 -24.36 -6.23 38.53
CA SER A 455 -25.56 -6.99 38.19
C SER A 455 -25.34 -7.79 36.91
N LYS A 456 -26.00 -8.94 36.79
CA LYS A 456 -25.88 -9.84 35.62
C LYS A 456 -26.29 -9.20 34.28
N HIS A 457 -26.81 -7.98 34.29
CA HIS A 457 -27.29 -7.23 33.15
C HIS A 457 -26.90 -5.74 33.25
N GLY A 458 -25.93 -5.39 34.10
CA GLY A 458 -25.39 -4.04 34.18
C GLY A 458 -24.29 -3.82 33.13
N THR A 459 -24.10 -2.59 32.70
CA THR A 459 -22.98 -2.23 31.84
C THR A 459 -21.67 -2.49 32.55
N ASN A 460 -20.82 -3.26 31.92
CA ASN A 460 -19.45 -3.50 32.36
C ASN A 460 -18.51 -2.53 31.65
N TYR A 461 -17.30 -2.40 32.16
CA TYR A 461 -16.31 -1.49 31.58
C TYR A 461 -14.94 -2.14 31.58
N ILE A 462 -14.13 -1.81 30.57
CA ILE A 462 -12.71 -2.13 30.50
C ILE A 462 -11.95 -0.83 30.33
N ASP A 463 -11.22 -0.41 31.36
CA ASP A 463 -10.41 0.80 31.33
C ASP A 463 -9.03 0.46 30.78
N LEU A 464 -8.52 1.29 29.87
CA LEU A 464 -7.20 1.15 29.26
C LEU A 464 -6.22 2.17 29.83
N TYR A 465 -5.02 1.71 30.19
CA TYR A 465 -3.95 2.54 30.73
C TYR A 465 -2.63 2.23 30.04
N HIS A 466 -1.93 3.25 29.58
CA HIS A 466 -0.54 3.11 29.16
C HIS A 466 0.36 3.22 30.39
N MET A 467 0.86 2.09 30.88
CA MET A 467 1.56 1.99 32.15
C MET A 467 2.88 2.77 32.20
N PRO A 468 3.74 2.78 31.14
CA PRO A 468 4.98 3.55 31.14
C PRO A 468 4.78 5.06 31.37
N THR A 469 3.70 5.65 30.85
CA THR A 469 3.41 7.09 31.01
C THR A 469 2.38 7.38 32.08
N GLY A 470 1.72 6.36 32.63
CA GLY A 470 0.62 6.52 33.59
C GLY A 470 -0.62 7.21 33.02
N ARG A 471 -0.82 7.17 31.70
CA ARG A 471 -1.96 7.81 31.02
C ARG A 471 -3.14 6.86 30.94
N TYR A 472 -4.31 7.40 31.16
CA TYR A 472 -5.59 6.73 30.85
C TYR A 472 -5.91 6.96 29.38
N LEU A 473 -6.22 5.90 28.66
CA LEU A 473 -6.44 5.90 27.22
C LEU A 473 -7.91 5.97 26.85
N GLY A 474 -8.77 5.47 27.72
CA GLY A 474 -10.22 5.42 27.48
C GLY A 474 -10.85 4.21 28.14
N THR A 475 -12.17 4.13 28.06
CA THR A 475 -12.97 3.02 28.56
C THR A 475 -13.76 2.37 27.44
N ILE A 476 -13.69 1.07 27.37
CA ILE A 476 -14.60 0.24 26.57
C ILE A 476 -15.81 -0.07 27.44
N SER A 477 -17.02 0.30 27.01
CA SER A 477 -18.26 -0.18 27.63
C SER A 477 -18.63 -1.54 27.05
N CYS A 478 -19.20 -2.43 27.86
CA CYS A 478 -19.46 -3.80 27.46
C CYS A 478 -20.81 -4.28 27.99
N ASP A 479 -21.72 -4.64 27.10
CA ASP A 479 -23.05 -5.17 27.39
C ASP A 479 -23.12 -6.71 27.34
N LEU A 480 -21.97 -7.39 27.29
CA LEU A 480 -21.89 -8.82 27.59
C LEU A 480 -22.35 -9.09 29.01
N SER A 481 -22.61 -10.35 29.35
CA SER A 481 -22.89 -10.71 30.75
C SER A 481 -21.72 -10.28 31.65
N GLU A 482 -21.79 -10.50 32.95
CA GLU A 482 -20.81 -10.03 33.92
C GLU A 482 -19.36 -10.32 33.47
N VAL A 483 -18.58 -9.26 33.17
CA VAL A 483 -17.19 -9.36 32.76
C VAL A 483 -16.33 -9.68 33.98
N GLU A 484 -15.63 -10.81 33.95
CA GLU A 484 -14.79 -11.29 35.04
C GLU A 484 -13.30 -11.01 34.80
N SER A 485 -12.82 -11.25 33.56
CA SER A 485 -11.41 -11.11 33.21
C SER A 485 -11.21 -10.84 31.71
N CYS A 486 -10.02 -10.42 31.33
CA CYS A 486 -9.62 -10.30 29.93
C CYS A 486 -8.16 -10.74 29.72
N ILE A 487 -7.88 -11.20 28.52
CA ILE A 487 -6.52 -11.50 28.02
C ILE A 487 -6.35 -10.96 26.61
N ILE A 488 -5.13 -10.97 26.12
CA ILE A 488 -4.82 -10.77 24.72
C ILE A 488 -4.37 -12.10 24.13
N ASP A 489 -4.99 -12.50 23.02
CA ASP A 489 -4.66 -13.75 22.34
C ASP A 489 -3.29 -13.67 21.61
N LYS A 490 -2.88 -14.75 20.96
CA LYS A 490 -1.61 -14.80 20.21
C LYS A 490 -1.58 -13.90 18.98
N ASP A 491 -2.74 -13.50 18.47
CA ASP A 491 -2.92 -12.67 17.28
C ASP A 491 -3.17 -11.18 17.63
N GLY A 492 -3.05 -10.83 18.94
CA GLY A 492 -3.18 -9.46 19.44
C GLY A 492 -4.61 -9.02 19.76
N PHE A 493 -5.60 -9.89 19.65
CA PHE A 493 -7.00 -9.52 19.92
C PHE A 493 -7.37 -9.62 21.40
N LEU A 494 -8.17 -8.65 21.85
CA LEU A 494 -8.76 -8.64 23.19
C LEU A 494 -9.81 -9.74 23.30
N GLU A 495 -9.63 -10.64 24.28
CA GLU A 495 -10.61 -11.67 24.64
C GLU A 495 -11.12 -11.46 26.05
N ILE A 496 -12.41 -11.67 26.26
CA ILE A 496 -13.15 -11.35 27.49
C ILE A 496 -13.80 -12.63 28.04
N LEU A 497 -13.51 -12.94 29.31
CA LEU A 497 -14.24 -13.94 30.07
C LEU A 497 -15.48 -13.30 30.68
N ALA A 498 -16.66 -13.79 30.30
CA ALA A 498 -17.94 -13.33 30.82
C ALA A 498 -18.71 -14.46 31.52
N ASN A 499 -19.15 -14.18 32.73
CA ASN A 499 -19.98 -15.06 33.56
C ASN A 499 -21.47 -14.93 33.16
N ASN A 500 -22.04 -15.98 32.65
CA ASN A 500 -23.43 -16.00 32.19
C ASN A 500 -24.41 -16.54 33.25
N SER A 501 -23.96 -16.72 34.49
CA SER A 501 -24.78 -17.20 35.62
C SER A 501 -25.60 -18.50 35.41
N SER A 502 -25.41 -19.15 34.28
CA SER A 502 -25.87 -20.51 34.00
C SER A 502 -24.71 -21.46 34.18
N SER A 503 -24.88 -22.72 33.88
CA SER A 503 -23.77 -23.70 33.91
C SER A 503 -22.74 -23.52 32.79
N THR A 504 -22.87 -22.45 31.99
CA THR A 504 -22.02 -22.17 30.81
C THR A 504 -21.56 -20.73 30.83
N ASP A 505 -20.27 -20.52 30.85
CA ASP A 505 -19.61 -19.23 30.69
C ASP A 505 -19.01 -19.15 29.29
N TYR A 506 -18.62 -17.94 28.87
CA TYR A 506 -18.10 -17.71 27.53
C TYR A 506 -16.81 -16.93 27.56
N ILE A 507 -15.91 -17.27 26.64
CA ILE A 507 -14.80 -16.41 26.23
C ILE A 507 -15.21 -15.81 24.88
N TRP A 508 -15.23 -14.49 24.84
CA TRP A 508 -15.59 -13.69 23.68
C TRP A 508 -14.34 -13.06 23.11
N LYS A 509 -14.12 -13.21 21.80
CA LYS A 509 -13.10 -12.48 21.05
C LYS A 509 -13.73 -11.21 20.48
N THR A 510 -13.07 -10.09 20.67
CA THR A 510 -13.50 -8.80 20.15
C THR A 510 -12.78 -8.49 18.84
N GLU A 511 -13.23 -7.48 18.12
CA GLU A 511 -12.54 -6.94 16.94
C GLU A 511 -11.37 -6.01 17.31
N ILE A 512 -11.14 -5.74 18.59
CA ILE A 512 -10.07 -4.85 19.07
C ILE A 512 -8.74 -5.61 19.04
N ASN A 513 -7.89 -5.25 18.09
CA ASN A 513 -6.51 -5.71 18.04
C ASN A 513 -5.59 -4.74 18.78
N VAL A 514 -5.00 -5.21 19.87
CA VAL A 514 -4.18 -4.39 20.77
C VAL A 514 -2.79 -4.15 20.21
N ASP A 515 -2.28 -5.02 19.35
CA ASP A 515 -0.99 -4.81 18.68
C ASP A 515 -1.01 -3.55 17.82
N THR A 516 -2.14 -3.24 17.18
CA THR A 516 -2.30 -1.99 16.42
C THR A 516 -2.48 -0.76 17.32
N LEU A 517 -2.85 -0.94 18.60
CA LEU A 517 -2.90 0.13 19.60
C LEU A 517 -1.51 0.44 20.20
N GLY A 518 -0.61 -0.56 20.21
CA GLY A 518 0.68 -0.50 20.92
C GLY A 518 1.87 -0.14 20.03
N GLU A 519 1.82 -0.32 18.73
CA GLU A 519 2.93 0.03 17.85
C GLU A 519 3.08 1.55 17.73
N GLY A 520 4.14 2.09 18.35
CA GLY A 520 4.46 3.52 18.32
C GLY A 520 3.86 4.34 19.48
N ILE A 521 3.60 3.71 20.65
CA ILE A 521 3.36 4.43 21.90
C ILE A 521 4.69 4.76 22.56
#